data_3223e3a4807947042a298c2d152c18d4
#
_entry.id   3223e3a4807947042a298c2d152c18d4
#
_cell.length_a   1.000
_cell.length_b   1.000
_cell.length_c   1.000
_cell.angle_alpha   90.00
_cell.angle_beta   90.00
_cell.angle_gamma   90.00
#
_symmetry.space_group_name_H-M   'P 1'
#
loop_
_entity.id
_entity.type
_entity.pdbx_description
1 polymer ?
#
loop_
_entity_poly.entity_id
_entity_poly.type
_entity_poly.pdbx_seq_one_letter_code
_entity_poly.pdbx_strand_id
1 'polypeptide(L)'
;MKPFHSKIIIVLFFLFCFSLSLRANYLVIPMDETQKNHLKSYGVAFKALTLEYEVDWMLNYQGGAFTLSYSKEIENLCRLKGVSYYLITPSQYLAVLEEIANPSVNQDVVKLQKAPKIAVYSPKNKLPWDDAVTLVLTYAEIPYDVVYDEEVINDVLPLYDWLHLHHEDFTG
;
A
#
# COMPACT_ATOMS: atom_id res chain seq x y z
N MET A 1 5.06 -62.24 -8.19
CA MET A 1 4.09 -61.14 -8.19
C MET A 1 4.37 -60.26 -6.95
N LYS A 2 4.99 -59.08 -7.11
CA LYS A 2 5.09 -58.01 -6.09
C LYS A 2 6.22 -57.06 -6.49
N PRO A 3 5.97 -55.97 -7.06
CA PRO A 3 6.21 -54.64 -6.46
C PRO A 3 5.31 -53.52 -7.02
N PHE A 4 4.23 -53.86 -7.72
CA PHE A 4 3.40 -52.83 -8.38
C PHE A 4 2.63 -51.95 -7.37
N HIS A 5 2.14 -52.54 -6.27
CA HIS A 5 1.37 -51.79 -5.26
C HIS A 5 2.21 -50.81 -4.46
N SER A 6 3.49 -51.11 -4.21
CA SER A 6 4.38 -50.21 -3.48
C SER A 6 4.67 -48.92 -4.25
N LYS A 7 4.80 -48.97 -5.58
CA LYS A 7 5.05 -47.81 -6.42
C LYS A 7 3.82 -46.91 -6.49
N ILE A 8 2.60 -47.47 -6.51
CA ILE A 8 1.33 -46.70 -6.50
C ILE A 8 1.17 -45.97 -5.18
N ILE A 9 1.48 -46.59 -4.04
CA ILE A 9 1.38 -45.98 -2.71
C ILE A 9 2.36 -44.79 -2.60
N ILE A 10 3.58 -44.93 -3.12
CA ILE A 10 4.59 -43.85 -3.12
C ILE A 10 4.14 -42.67 -3.99
N VAL A 11 3.57 -42.93 -5.15
CA VAL A 11 3.04 -41.86 -6.03
C VAL A 11 1.84 -41.15 -5.40
N LEU A 12 0.94 -41.86 -4.76
CA LEU A 12 -0.19 -41.30 -4.02
C LEU A 12 0.25 -40.48 -2.80
N PHE A 13 1.29 -40.92 -2.10
CA PHE A 13 1.88 -40.19 -0.99
C PHE A 13 2.56 -38.89 -1.46
N PHE A 14 3.28 -38.95 -2.59
CA PHE A 14 3.89 -37.75 -3.20
C PHE A 14 2.81 -36.75 -3.71
N LEU A 15 1.72 -37.22 -4.31
CA LEU A 15 0.60 -36.38 -4.72
C LEU A 15 -0.11 -35.75 -3.51
N PHE A 16 -0.21 -36.47 -2.40
CA PHE A 16 -0.80 -35.93 -1.17
C PHE A 16 0.09 -34.88 -0.48
N CYS A 17 1.42 -35.06 -0.52
CA CYS A 17 2.35 -34.05 0.00
C CYS A 17 2.39 -32.76 -0.82
N PHE A 18 2.03 -32.79 -2.11
CA PHE A 18 1.96 -31.59 -2.97
C PHE A 18 0.70 -30.74 -2.71
N SER A 19 -0.27 -31.23 -1.94
CA SER A 19 -1.48 -30.49 -1.55
C SER A 19 -1.29 -29.61 -0.32
N LEU A 20 -0.06 -29.35 0.12
CA LEU A 20 0.22 -28.28 1.08
C LEU A 20 0.00 -26.96 0.34
N SER A 21 -1.27 -26.53 0.28
CA SER A 21 -1.66 -25.21 -0.18
C SER A 21 -0.81 -24.19 0.58
N LEU A 22 0.09 -23.51 -0.13
CA LEU A 22 0.68 -22.27 0.33
C LEU A 22 -0.49 -21.33 0.64
N ARG A 23 -0.90 -21.27 1.90
CA ARG A 23 -1.89 -20.30 2.32
C ARG A 23 -1.20 -18.96 2.28
N ALA A 24 -1.35 -18.25 1.15
CA ALA A 24 -0.97 -16.85 1.10
C ALA A 24 -1.77 -16.14 2.20
N ASN A 25 -1.09 -15.52 3.13
CA ASN A 25 -1.69 -14.65 4.13
C ASN A 25 -1.80 -13.23 3.56
N TYR A 26 -2.56 -12.38 4.22
CA TYR A 26 -2.60 -10.95 3.94
C TYR A 26 -1.94 -10.21 5.09
N LEU A 27 -1.27 -9.12 4.77
CA LEU A 27 -0.73 -8.17 5.72
C LEU A 27 -1.67 -6.98 5.79
N VAL A 28 -2.13 -6.63 6.98
CA VAL A 28 -3.01 -5.50 7.25
C VAL A 28 -2.24 -4.44 8.02
N ILE A 29 -2.31 -3.20 7.56
CA ILE A 29 -1.78 -2.01 8.21
C ILE A 29 -2.98 -1.19 8.69
N PRO A 30 -3.37 -1.27 9.98
CA PRO A 30 -4.46 -0.48 10.51
C PRO A 30 -4.13 1.01 10.47
N MET A 31 -5.15 1.86 10.38
CA MET A 31 -5.02 3.32 10.39
C MET A 31 -5.85 3.97 11.50
N ASP A 32 -6.35 3.17 12.43
CA ASP A 32 -7.03 3.59 13.65
C ASP A 32 -6.00 3.93 14.78
N GLU A 33 -6.48 4.10 15.99
CA GLU A 33 -5.68 4.43 17.17
C GLU A 33 -4.62 3.37 17.53
N THR A 34 -4.71 2.17 16.99
CA THR A 34 -3.71 1.10 17.19
C THR A 34 -2.44 1.32 16.38
N GLN A 35 -2.49 2.21 15.40
CA GLN A 35 -1.34 2.55 14.57
C GLN A 35 -0.37 3.45 15.32
N LYS A 36 0.88 3.03 15.38
CA LYS A 36 1.96 3.80 16.03
C LYS A 36 2.49 4.94 15.16
N ASN A 37 2.42 4.80 13.84
CA ASN A 37 2.96 5.78 12.91
C ASN A 37 2.14 5.85 11.62
N HIS A 38 1.06 6.64 11.64
CA HIS A 38 0.15 6.79 10.51
C HIS A 38 0.86 7.31 9.24
N LEU A 39 1.72 8.33 9.37
CA LEU A 39 2.39 8.92 8.21
C LEU A 39 3.34 7.92 7.54
N LYS A 40 4.11 7.15 8.31
CA LYS A 40 4.96 6.08 7.76
C LYS A 40 4.15 4.94 7.15
N SER A 41 2.90 4.72 7.59
CA SER A 41 2.01 3.72 7.01
C SER A 41 1.66 4.05 5.56
N TYR A 42 1.38 5.32 5.25
CA TYR A 42 1.23 5.77 3.85
C TYR A 42 2.50 5.52 3.03
N GLY A 43 3.67 5.79 3.61
CA GLY A 43 4.96 5.53 2.95
C GLY A 43 5.19 4.04 2.68
N VAL A 44 4.77 3.15 3.60
CA VAL A 44 4.84 1.70 3.38
C VAL A 44 3.89 1.26 2.26
N ALA A 45 2.64 1.75 2.26
CA ALA A 45 1.67 1.46 1.19
C ALA A 45 2.18 1.97 -0.17
N PHE A 46 2.71 3.20 -0.22
CA PHE A 46 3.33 3.76 -1.42
C PHE A 46 4.49 2.89 -1.91
N LYS A 47 5.39 2.48 -1.00
CA LYS A 47 6.52 1.62 -1.35
C LYS A 47 6.07 0.25 -1.86
N ALA A 48 5.00 -0.33 -1.29
CA ALA A 48 4.42 -1.57 -1.81
C ALA A 48 3.98 -1.40 -3.28
N LEU A 49 3.30 -0.29 -3.61
CA LEU A 49 2.90 0.02 -4.99
C LEU A 49 4.11 0.21 -5.93
N THR A 50 5.22 0.80 -5.46
CA THR A 50 6.45 0.90 -6.26
C THR A 50 7.14 -0.44 -6.51
N LEU A 51 6.83 -1.44 -5.70
CA LEU A 51 7.29 -2.82 -5.83
C LEU A 51 6.26 -3.71 -6.56
N GLU A 52 5.27 -3.06 -7.21
CA GLU A 52 4.22 -3.72 -8.02
C GLU A 52 3.27 -4.62 -7.20
N TYR A 53 3.18 -4.43 -5.88
CA TYR A 53 2.12 -5.05 -5.09
C TYR A 53 0.81 -4.27 -5.26
N GLU A 54 -0.29 -4.96 -5.49
CA GLU A 54 -1.61 -4.37 -5.34
C GLU A 54 -1.91 -4.14 -3.85
N VAL A 55 -2.49 -3.00 -3.53
CA VAL A 55 -2.87 -2.62 -2.16
C VAL A 55 -4.35 -2.29 -2.13
N ASP A 56 -5.13 -2.97 -1.29
CA ASP A 56 -6.50 -2.61 -1.01
C ASP A 56 -6.53 -1.52 0.08
N TRP A 57 -7.07 -0.36 -0.25
CA TRP A 57 -7.35 0.69 0.70
C TRP A 57 -8.79 0.54 1.18
N MET A 58 -8.95 0.11 2.44
CA MET A 58 -10.23 -0.18 3.07
C MET A 58 -10.77 1.09 3.72
N LEU A 59 -11.55 1.87 2.98
CA LEU A 59 -12.11 3.15 3.44
C LEU A 59 -13.01 2.96 4.66
N ASN A 60 -12.75 3.73 5.71
CA ASN A 60 -13.45 3.71 7.00
C ASN A 60 -13.40 2.37 7.77
N TYR A 61 -12.74 1.34 7.25
CA TYR A 61 -12.43 0.13 8.01
C TYR A 61 -11.13 0.36 8.77
N GLN A 62 -11.14 0.21 10.10
CA GLN A 62 -9.97 0.48 10.96
C GLN A 62 -9.24 1.80 10.60
N GLY A 63 -10.00 2.89 10.43
CA GLY A 63 -9.46 4.21 10.11
C GLY A 63 -8.97 4.39 8.68
N GLY A 64 -9.26 3.47 7.77
CA GLY A 64 -8.78 3.47 6.38
C GLY A 64 -7.57 2.57 6.18
N ALA A 65 -7.64 1.34 6.69
CA ALA A 65 -6.56 0.36 6.66
C ALA A 65 -6.08 0.01 5.25
N PHE A 66 -4.80 -0.32 5.14
CA PHE A 66 -4.22 -0.89 3.91
C PHE A 66 -4.04 -2.39 4.07
N THR A 67 -4.39 -3.14 3.03
CA THR A 67 -4.23 -4.59 2.99
C THR A 67 -3.60 -5.04 1.68
N LEU A 68 -2.67 -5.97 1.75
CA LEU A 68 -1.99 -6.53 0.59
C LEU A 68 -1.62 -8.00 0.84
N SER A 69 -1.33 -8.73 -0.23
CA SER A 69 -0.78 -10.08 -0.10
C SER A 69 0.50 -10.06 0.72
N TYR A 70 0.64 -11.03 1.62
CA TYR A 70 1.81 -11.10 2.49
C TYR A 70 3.11 -11.10 1.70
N SER A 71 4.00 -10.22 2.09
CA SER A 71 5.37 -10.15 1.61
C SER A 71 6.31 -9.95 2.80
N LYS A 72 7.36 -10.77 2.86
CA LYS A 72 8.40 -10.62 3.89
C LYS A 72 9.13 -9.29 3.79
N GLU A 73 9.26 -8.76 2.58
CA GLU A 73 9.87 -7.46 2.32
C GLU A 73 9.03 -6.33 2.96
N ILE A 74 7.71 -6.34 2.72
CA ILE A 74 6.81 -5.33 3.29
C ILE A 74 6.68 -5.49 4.81
N GLU A 75 6.63 -6.72 5.32
CA GLU A 75 6.68 -6.96 6.78
C GLU A 75 7.94 -6.35 7.40
N ASN A 76 9.11 -6.58 6.82
CA ASN A 76 10.36 -6.00 7.30
C ASN A 76 10.34 -4.47 7.22
N LEU A 77 9.76 -3.90 6.16
CA LEU A 77 9.60 -2.45 6.02
C LEU A 77 8.73 -1.87 7.13
N CYS A 78 7.57 -2.48 7.44
CA CYS A 78 6.73 -2.09 8.56
C CYS A 78 7.54 -2.06 9.88
N ARG A 79 8.30 -3.11 10.15
CA ARG A 79 9.13 -3.21 11.36
C ARG A 79 10.19 -2.12 11.42
N LEU A 80 10.91 -1.87 10.32
CA LEU A 80 11.96 -0.84 10.24
C LEU A 80 11.39 0.57 10.42
N LYS A 81 10.18 0.83 9.93
CA LYS A 81 9.51 2.13 9.99
C LYS A 81 8.69 2.32 11.27
N GLY A 82 8.61 1.32 12.15
CA GLY A 82 7.77 1.37 13.35
C GLY A 82 6.27 1.42 13.07
N VAL A 83 5.85 0.85 11.92
CA VAL A 83 4.45 0.76 11.50
C VAL A 83 3.82 -0.49 12.11
N SER A 84 2.66 -0.33 12.75
CA SER A 84 1.86 -1.45 13.27
C SER A 84 1.26 -2.23 12.10
N TYR A 85 1.31 -3.56 12.18
CA TYR A 85 0.69 -4.46 11.21
C TYR A 85 0.30 -5.76 11.89
N TYR A 86 -0.58 -6.53 11.23
CA TYR A 86 -0.89 -7.90 11.62
C TYR A 86 -1.19 -8.75 10.39
N LEU A 87 -1.18 -10.08 10.56
CA LEU A 87 -1.43 -11.01 9.48
C LEU A 87 -2.80 -11.65 9.64
N ILE A 88 -3.51 -11.80 8.53
CA ILE A 88 -4.80 -12.51 8.45
C ILE A 88 -4.73 -13.61 7.40
N THR A 89 -5.54 -14.63 7.60
CA THR A 89 -5.72 -15.72 6.63
C THR A 89 -6.61 -15.26 5.46
N PRO A 90 -6.59 -15.97 4.32
CA PRO A 90 -7.49 -15.66 3.20
C PRO A 90 -8.97 -15.71 3.60
N SER A 91 -9.36 -16.60 4.49
CA SER A 91 -10.75 -16.67 4.96
C SER A 91 -11.14 -15.45 5.80
N GLN A 92 -10.23 -14.95 6.65
CA GLN A 92 -10.46 -13.71 7.40
C GLN A 92 -10.51 -12.49 6.48
N TYR A 93 -9.65 -12.44 5.46
CA TYR A 93 -9.69 -11.37 4.46
C TYR A 93 -11.04 -11.33 3.73
N LEU A 94 -11.56 -12.49 3.28
CA LEU A 94 -12.87 -12.57 2.64
C LEU A 94 -14.00 -12.13 3.60
N ALA A 95 -13.95 -12.51 4.87
CA ALA A 95 -14.91 -12.08 5.87
C ALA A 95 -14.88 -10.55 6.08
N VAL A 96 -13.70 -9.92 6.06
CA VAL A 96 -13.57 -8.46 6.11
C VAL A 96 -14.18 -7.80 4.87
N LEU A 97 -13.95 -8.35 3.67
CA LEU A 97 -14.57 -7.82 2.45
C LEU A 97 -16.11 -7.93 2.48
N GLU A 98 -16.65 -9.01 3.04
CA GLU A 98 -18.09 -9.21 3.20
C GLU A 98 -18.67 -8.21 4.21
N GLU A 99 -17.96 -7.93 5.31
CA GLU A 99 -18.34 -6.90 6.29
C GLU A 99 -18.39 -5.51 5.63
N ILE A 100 -17.34 -5.13 4.89
CA ILE A 100 -17.25 -3.84 4.19
C ILE A 100 -18.34 -3.70 3.13
N ALA A 101 -18.67 -4.78 2.43
CA ALA A 101 -19.70 -4.78 1.38
C ALA A 101 -21.14 -4.63 1.93
N ASN A 102 -21.33 -4.66 3.24
CA ASN A 102 -22.66 -4.48 3.84
C ASN A 102 -23.14 -3.02 3.65
N PRO A 103 -24.29 -2.79 2.97
CA PRO A 103 -24.79 -1.43 2.72
C PRO A 103 -25.11 -0.60 3.97
N SER A 104 -25.20 -1.23 5.14
CA SER A 104 -25.48 -0.54 6.40
C SER A 104 -24.24 0.14 7.02
N VAL A 105 -23.03 -0.23 6.55
CA VAL A 105 -21.78 0.40 6.98
C VAL A 105 -21.32 1.39 5.92
N ASN A 106 -20.73 2.50 6.36
CA ASN A 106 -20.16 3.49 5.44
C ASN A 106 -18.68 3.14 5.15
N GLN A 107 -18.46 2.02 4.49
CA GLN A 107 -17.15 1.49 4.17
C GLN A 107 -17.08 1.10 2.70
N ASP A 108 -15.86 1.09 2.13
CA ASP A 108 -15.61 0.66 0.76
C ASP A 108 -14.17 0.15 0.60
N VAL A 109 -13.87 -0.51 -0.51
CA VAL A 109 -12.51 -0.96 -0.85
C VAL A 109 -12.09 -0.36 -2.18
N VAL A 110 -10.99 0.38 -2.16
CA VAL A 110 -10.35 0.92 -3.37
C VAL A 110 -9.07 0.14 -3.65
N LYS A 111 -8.98 -0.49 -4.82
CA LYS A 111 -7.77 -1.17 -5.28
C LYS A 111 -6.77 -0.16 -5.82
N LEU A 112 -5.64 -0.04 -5.15
CA LEU A 112 -4.49 0.75 -5.58
C LEU A 112 -3.53 -0.16 -6.36
N GLN A 113 -3.21 0.21 -7.60
CA GLN A 113 -2.41 -0.63 -8.50
C GLN A 113 -1.08 -0.01 -8.88
N LYS A 114 -0.92 1.31 -8.68
CA LYS A 114 0.27 2.05 -9.10
C LYS A 114 0.57 3.17 -8.12
N ALA A 115 1.85 3.34 -7.79
CA ALA A 115 2.31 4.52 -7.06
C ALA A 115 2.23 5.76 -7.97
N PRO A 116 1.56 6.85 -7.54
CA PRO A 116 1.48 8.06 -8.34
C PRO A 116 2.84 8.76 -8.42
N LYS A 117 3.12 9.40 -9.56
CA LYS A 117 4.21 10.36 -9.69
C LYS A 117 3.71 11.73 -9.23
N ILE A 118 4.33 12.27 -8.19
CA ILE A 118 3.86 13.46 -7.47
C ILE A 118 4.73 14.65 -7.82
N ALA A 119 4.10 15.77 -8.21
CA ALA A 119 4.71 17.07 -8.31
C ALA A 119 4.19 17.99 -7.20
N VAL A 120 5.09 18.81 -6.66
CA VAL A 120 4.75 19.89 -5.75
C VAL A 120 5.17 21.21 -6.41
N TYR A 121 4.20 22.11 -6.63
CA TYR A 121 4.51 23.44 -7.13
C TYR A 121 5.02 24.30 -5.97
N SER A 122 6.27 24.75 -6.07
CA SER A 122 6.89 25.60 -5.06
C SER A 122 7.92 26.53 -5.68
N PRO A 123 7.91 27.84 -5.34
CA PRO A 123 8.91 28.79 -5.81
C PRO A 123 10.33 28.39 -5.44
N LYS A 124 11.29 28.58 -6.37
CA LYS A 124 12.70 28.22 -6.19
C LYS A 124 13.37 28.89 -4.97
N ASN A 125 12.81 30.01 -4.51
CA ASN A 125 13.33 30.79 -3.38
C ASN A 125 12.68 30.46 -2.03
N LYS A 126 11.69 29.57 -2.02
CA LYS A 126 11.05 29.08 -0.81
C LYS A 126 11.56 27.68 -0.49
N LEU A 127 11.79 27.44 0.79
CA LEU A 127 12.18 26.12 1.25
C LEU A 127 10.95 25.20 1.23
N PRO A 128 11.06 23.98 0.64
CA PRO A 128 9.91 23.07 0.50
C PRO A 128 9.27 22.66 1.84
N TRP A 129 9.96 22.83 2.96
CA TRP A 129 9.45 22.51 4.30
C TRP A 129 8.56 23.59 4.93
N ASP A 130 8.32 24.70 4.28
CA ASP A 130 7.29 25.65 4.72
C ASP A 130 5.87 25.13 4.44
N ASP A 131 5.75 24.05 3.67
CA ASP A 131 4.51 23.37 3.34
C ASP A 131 4.35 22.07 4.14
N ALA A 132 3.24 21.93 4.83
CA ALA A 132 2.90 20.72 5.58
C ALA A 132 2.88 19.47 4.72
N VAL A 133 2.48 19.57 3.43
CA VAL A 133 2.42 18.43 2.51
C VAL A 133 3.82 17.93 2.17
N THR A 134 4.76 18.83 1.85
CA THR A 134 6.15 18.43 1.56
C THR A 134 6.83 17.84 2.81
N LEU A 135 6.53 18.39 4.00
CA LEU A 135 6.99 17.83 5.26
C LEU A 135 6.47 16.41 5.47
N VAL A 136 5.18 16.18 5.23
CA VAL A 136 4.54 14.86 5.35
C VAL A 136 5.11 13.87 4.35
N LEU A 137 5.23 14.25 3.07
CA LEU A 137 5.80 13.40 2.02
C LEU A 137 7.24 13.01 2.36
N THR A 138 8.05 13.98 2.79
CA THR A 138 9.44 13.75 3.21
C THR A 138 9.51 12.81 4.43
N TYR A 139 8.69 13.06 5.46
CA TYR A 139 8.65 12.20 6.64
C TYR A 139 8.17 10.78 6.30
N ALA A 140 7.16 10.65 5.46
CA ALA A 140 6.63 9.37 4.98
C ALA A 140 7.60 8.65 4.02
N GLU A 141 8.64 9.34 3.54
CA GLU A 141 9.58 8.87 2.51
C GLU A 141 8.87 8.53 1.18
N ILE A 142 7.87 9.36 0.85
CA ILE A 142 7.17 9.33 -0.45
C ILE A 142 7.88 10.32 -1.38
N PRO A 143 8.45 9.87 -2.51
CA PRO A 143 9.16 10.73 -3.44
C PRO A 143 8.21 11.71 -4.12
N TYR A 144 8.68 12.93 -4.33
CA TYR A 144 8.01 13.96 -5.11
C TYR A 144 9.05 14.84 -5.81
N ASP A 145 8.65 15.44 -6.92
CA ASP A 145 9.47 16.43 -7.64
C ASP A 145 8.93 17.83 -7.36
N VAL A 146 9.84 18.79 -7.18
CA VAL A 146 9.47 20.21 -7.09
C VAL A 146 9.42 20.80 -8.48
N VAL A 147 8.30 21.41 -8.82
CA VAL A 147 8.09 22.12 -10.09
C VAL A 147 7.76 23.58 -9.82
N TYR A 148 8.10 24.46 -10.76
CA TYR A 148 7.78 25.88 -10.71
C TYR A 148 7.41 26.38 -12.12
N ASP A 149 7.34 27.69 -12.32
CA ASP A 149 6.90 28.33 -13.58
C ASP A 149 7.61 27.78 -14.83
N GLU A 150 8.91 27.53 -14.74
CA GLU A 150 9.69 27.03 -15.87
C GLU A 150 9.23 25.63 -16.32
N GLU A 151 8.98 24.73 -15.37
CA GLU A 151 8.50 23.39 -15.65
C GLU A 151 7.06 23.41 -16.18
N VAL A 152 6.23 24.35 -15.68
CA VAL A 152 4.85 24.56 -16.18
C VAL A 152 4.86 25.06 -17.63
N ILE A 153 5.69 26.10 -17.94
CA ILE A 153 5.80 26.67 -19.28
C ILE A 153 6.38 25.66 -20.28
N ASN A 154 7.26 24.79 -19.84
CA ASN A 154 7.86 23.72 -20.66
C ASN A 154 6.98 22.46 -20.76
N ASP A 155 5.72 22.52 -20.36
CA ASP A 155 4.74 21.43 -20.49
C ASP A 155 5.15 20.14 -19.78
N VAL A 156 5.79 20.24 -18.60
CA VAL A 156 6.28 19.11 -17.81
C VAL A 156 5.15 18.48 -16.96
N LEU A 157 4.08 19.23 -16.64
CA LEU A 157 3.00 18.76 -15.76
C LEU A 157 2.31 17.46 -16.21
N PRO A 158 2.11 17.19 -17.52
CA PRO A 158 1.48 15.92 -17.95
C PRO A 158 2.29 14.66 -17.59
N LEU A 159 3.53 14.79 -17.11
CA LEU A 159 4.36 13.67 -16.65
C LEU A 159 4.02 13.18 -15.24
N TYR A 160 3.14 13.90 -14.54
CA TYR A 160 2.75 13.63 -13.17
C TYR A 160 1.30 13.16 -13.07
N ASP A 161 1.05 12.29 -12.09
CA ASP A 161 -0.30 11.79 -11.78
C ASP A 161 -1.02 12.69 -10.75
N TRP A 162 -0.26 13.43 -9.94
CA TRP A 162 -0.76 14.36 -8.93
C TRP A 162 0.10 15.61 -8.85
N LEU A 163 -0.55 16.78 -8.87
CA LEU A 163 0.05 18.08 -8.61
C LEU A 163 -0.50 18.64 -7.29
N HIS A 164 0.39 18.88 -6.33
CA HIS A 164 0.09 19.66 -5.15
C HIS A 164 0.48 21.12 -5.37
N LEU A 165 -0.49 22.02 -5.22
CA LEU A 165 -0.25 23.45 -5.23
C LEU A 165 0.00 23.92 -3.78
N HIS A 166 1.18 24.48 -3.56
CA HIS A 166 1.46 25.17 -2.30
C HIS A 166 0.43 26.29 -2.10
N HIS A 167 0.13 26.65 -0.84
CA HIS A 167 -0.84 27.69 -0.50
C HIS A 167 -0.43 29.09 -0.95
N GLU A 168 -0.05 29.23 -2.19
CA GLU A 168 0.15 30.51 -2.86
C GLU A 168 -1.19 31.13 -3.23
N ASP A 169 -1.31 32.44 -3.10
CA ASP A 169 -2.46 33.18 -3.61
C ASP A 169 -2.32 33.35 -5.13
N PHE A 170 -3.03 32.52 -5.89
CA PHE A 170 -3.08 32.60 -7.35
C PHE A 170 -4.13 33.60 -7.85
N THR A 171 -4.84 34.29 -6.95
CA THR A 171 -5.92 35.24 -7.32
C THR A 171 -5.44 36.67 -7.36
N GLY A 172 -4.24 36.98 -6.91
CA GLY A 172 -3.51 38.25 -7.06
C GLY A 172 -4.11 39.42 -6.31
#